data_fe7fd1fbd5f140fbdca3220dd4ef028c
#
_entry.id   fe7fd1fbd5f140fbdca3220dd4ef028c
#
_cell.length_a   1.000
_cell.length_b   1.000
_cell.length_c   1.000
_cell.angle_alpha   90.00
_cell.angle_beta   90.00
_cell.angle_gamma   90.00
#
_symmetry.space_group_name_H-M   'P 1'
#
loop_
_entity.id
_entity.type
_entity.pdbx_description
1 polymer ?
#
loop_
_entity_poly.entity_id
_entity_poly.type
_entity_poly.pdbx_seq_one_letter_code
_entity_poly.pdbx_strand_id
1 'polypeptide(L)'
;MNLGQGAALQTGIEYARAQEGARYLVTFDADGQHQVEDALAMVELARAEDVAIVFGSRFLDDRTRPGLLKRLVLRTAVWFTNQSTGLRLTDAHNGLRVIRVDAARHVDLRQDRMAHASEIVLQLGRTRLPWREHPVHVLYTDYSKAKGQSLWNSVNILVDLVFK
;
A
#
# COMPACT_ATOMS: atom_id res chain seq x y z
N MET A 1 -11.91 0.27 -21.94
CA MET A 1 -12.08 -1.04 -21.30
C MET A 1 -11.58 -0.92 -19.86
N ASN A 2 -12.37 -1.28 -18.85
CA ASN A 2 -11.93 -1.26 -17.45
C ASN A 2 -11.26 -2.61 -17.14
N LEU A 3 -9.96 -2.61 -16.93
CA LEU A 3 -9.14 -3.80 -16.64
C LEU A 3 -8.87 -3.99 -15.13
N GLY A 4 -9.48 -3.15 -14.29
CA GLY A 4 -9.32 -3.22 -12.84
C GLY A 4 -8.24 -2.29 -12.28
N GLN A 5 -8.22 -2.19 -10.95
CA GLN A 5 -7.32 -1.29 -10.21
C GLN A 5 -5.86 -1.74 -10.31
N GLY A 6 -5.59 -3.05 -10.29
CA GLY A 6 -4.25 -3.61 -10.44
C GLY A 6 -3.60 -3.23 -11.77
N ALA A 7 -4.35 -3.38 -12.88
CA ALA A 7 -3.87 -3.00 -14.21
C ALA A 7 -3.64 -1.49 -14.35
N ALA A 8 -4.49 -0.66 -13.75
CA ALA A 8 -4.31 0.79 -13.75
C ALA A 8 -3.04 1.19 -12.97
N LEU A 9 -2.81 0.58 -11.81
CA LEU A 9 -1.61 0.80 -11.01
C LEU A 9 -0.35 0.34 -11.74
N GLN A 10 -0.38 -0.83 -12.37
CA GLN A 10 0.74 -1.33 -13.19
C GLN A 10 1.08 -0.37 -14.33
N THR A 11 0.07 0.12 -15.05
CA THR A 11 0.26 1.11 -16.12
C THR A 11 0.94 2.39 -15.60
N GLY A 12 0.50 2.90 -14.44
CA GLY A 12 1.13 4.07 -13.80
C GLY A 12 2.57 3.82 -13.40
N ILE A 13 2.88 2.63 -12.87
CA ILE A 13 4.24 2.23 -12.50
C ILE A 13 5.14 2.13 -13.75
N GLU A 14 4.66 1.53 -14.82
CA GLU A 14 5.42 1.43 -16.08
C GLU A 14 5.67 2.80 -16.70
N TYR A 15 4.66 3.66 -16.71
CA TYR A 15 4.82 5.03 -17.16
C TYR A 15 5.89 5.77 -16.34
N ALA A 16 5.82 5.70 -15.01
CA ALA A 16 6.78 6.36 -14.12
C ALA A 16 8.22 5.84 -14.32
N ARG A 17 8.38 4.53 -14.54
CA ARG A 17 9.70 3.92 -14.83
C ARG A 17 10.33 4.39 -16.14
N ALA A 18 9.51 4.78 -17.11
CA ALA A 18 9.95 5.27 -18.41
C ALA A 18 10.33 6.76 -18.42
N GLN A 19 10.01 7.50 -17.32
CA GLN A 19 10.33 8.94 -17.27
C GLN A 19 11.79 9.17 -16.92
N GLU A 20 12.51 9.90 -17.78
CA GLU A 20 13.88 10.34 -17.51
C GLU A 20 13.91 11.27 -16.27
N GLY A 21 14.86 11.03 -15.38
CA GLY A 21 15.02 11.83 -14.16
C GLY A 21 14.05 11.48 -13.02
N ALA A 22 13.05 10.62 -13.23
CA ALA A 22 12.21 10.14 -12.16
C ALA A 22 13.03 9.30 -11.16
N ARG A 23 13.09 9.74 -9.91
CA ARG A 23 13.78 9.02 -8.84
C ARG A 23 12.83 8.18 -7.99
N TYR A 24 11.66 8.71 -7.71
CA TYR A 24 10.61 8.07 -6.92
C TYR A 24 9.27 8.16 -7.64
N LEU A 25 8.42 7.20 -7.42
CA LEU A 25 7.01 7.24 -7.74
C LEU A 25 6.17 7.10 -6.46
N VAL A 26 4.96 7.63 -6.48
CA VAL A 26 4.03 7.54 -5.36
C VAL A 26 2.76 6.85 -5.84
N THR A 27 2.36 5.77 -5.17
CA THR A 27 1.02 5.20 -5.34
C THR A 27 0.05 5.95 -4.43
N PHE A 28 -1.07 6.40 -4.97
CA PHE A 28 -2.01 7.27 -4.26
C PHE A 28 -3.44 6.96 -4.69
N ASP A 29 -4.31 6.63 -3.73
CA ASP A 29 -5.72 6.37 -4.03
C ASP A 29 -6.47 7.71 -4.21
N ALA A 30 -7.12 7.89 -5.36
CA ALA A 30 -7.80 9.13 -5.75
C ALA A 30 -9.23 9.25 -5.19
N ASP A 31 -9.53 8.63 -4.04
CA ASP A 31 -10.84 8.64 -3.39
C ASP A 31 -10.97 9.71 -2.28
N GLY A 32 -9.95 10.55 -2.13
CA GLY A 32 -9.90 11.63 -1.14
C GLY A 32 -9.59 11.15 0.28
N GLN A 33 -9.18 9.91 0.47
CA GLN A 33 -8.82 9.40 1.79
C GLN A 33 -7.38 9.74 2.21
N HIS A 34 -6.45 9.78 1.25
CA HIS A 34 -5.05 10.10 1.51
C HIS A 34 -4.78 11.60 1.47
N GLN A 35 -3.84 12.04 2.30
CA GLN A 35 -3.40 13.44 2.37
C GLN A 35 -2.13 13.63 1.52
N VAL A 36 -2.09 14.73 0.77
CA VAL A 36 -0.92 15.08 -0.05
C VAL A 36 0.30 15.37 0.84
N GLU A 37 0.07 15.97 1.99
CA GLU A 37 1.09 16.28 2.99
C GLU A 37 1.81 15.02 3.48
N ASP A 38 1.07 13.94 3.73
CA ASP A 38 1.65 12.63 4.10
C ASP A 38 2.51 12.08 2.95
N ALA A 39 2.03 12.17 1.70
CA ALA A 39 2.78 11.73 0.54
C ALA A 39 4.10 12.50 0.36
N LEU A 40 4.08 13.83 0.53
CA LEU A 40 5.28 14.67 0.47
C LEU A 40 6.26 14.34 1.59
N ALA A 41 5.78 14.17 2.83
CA ALA A 41 6.61 13.79 3.96
C ALA A 41 7.28 12.42 3.75
N MET A 42 6.57 11.46 3.15
CA MET A 42 7.13 10.15 2.80
C MET A 42 8.22 10.25 1.72
N VAL A 43 8.07 11.14 0.72
CA VAL A 43 9.11 11.39 -0.29
C VAL A 43 10.34 12.01 0.36
N GLU A 44 10.17 12.99 1.24
CA GLU A 44 11.29 13.60 1.98
C GLU A 44 12.01 12.58 2.87
N LEU A 45 11.27 11.72 3.57
CA LEU A 45 11.85 10.62 4.34
C LEU A 45 12.68 9.67 3.44
N ALA A 46 12.12 9.28 2.29
CA ALA A 46 12.81 8.41 1.34
C ALA A 46 14.14 9.02 0.85
N ARG A 47 14.15 10.34 0.62
CA ARG A 47 15.35 11.07 0.18
C ARG A 47 16.36 11.24 1.30
N ALA A 48 15.92 11.60 2.50
CA ALA A 48 16.78 11.88 3.63
C ALA A 48 17.53 10.64 4.13
N GLU A 49 16.84 9.48 4.14
CA GLU A 49 17.41 8.20 4.60
C GLU A 49 17.90 7.29 3.46
N ASP A 50 17.82 7.77 2.21
CA ASP A 50 18.15 7.00 0.99
C ASP A 50 17.52 5.61 0.95
N VAL A 51 16.27 5.50 1.41
CA VAL A 51 15.53 4.23 1.36
C VAL A 51 14.81 4.07 0.02
N ALA A 52 14.65 2.82 -0.39
CA ALA A 52 14.04 2.51 -1.67
C ALA A 52 12.51 2.47 -1.58
N ILE A 53 11.95 2.22 -0.41
CA ILE A 53 10.51 2.05 -0.23
C ILE A 53 10.09 2.71 1.07
N VAL A 54 9.01 3.50 1.03
CA VAL A 54 8.31 3.96 2.23
C VAL A 54 6.85 3.51 2.16
N PHE A 55 6.42 2.74 3.15
CA PHE A 55 5.04 2.30 3.30
C PHE A 55 4.30 3.26 4.22
N GLY A 56 3.11 3.73 3.82
CA GLY A 56 2.22 4.46 4.70
C GLY A 56 1.58 3.52 5.72
N SER A 57 1.54 3.89 6.99
CA SER A 57 0.89 3.12 8.04
C SER A 57 -0.11 3.95 8.83
N ARG A 58 -1.30 3.39 9.02
CA ARG A 58 -2.39 3.94 9.86
C ARG A 58 -2.21 3.64 11.34
N PHE A 59 -1.23 2.81 11.70
CA PHE A 59 -1.09 2.25 13.05
C PHE A 59 0.15 2.73 13.79
N LEU A 60 0.95 3.60 13.19
CA LEU A 60 2.14 4.17 13.81
C LEU A 60 1.82 5.34 14.75
N ASP A 61 0.67 5.97 14.56
CA ASP A 61 0.18 7.03 15.43
C ASP A 61 -1.33 6.88 15.71
N ASP A 62 -1.87 7.78 16.54
CA ASP A 62 -3.27 7.76 16.95
C ASP A 62 -4.22 8.56 16.05
N ARG A 63 -3.75 9.11 14.91
CA ARG A 63 -4.56 9.92 13.99
C ARG A 63 -5.68 9.11 13.33
N THR A 64 -5.45 7.82 13.10
CA THR A 64 -6.44 6.91 12.51
C THR A 64 -6.79 5.79 13.50
N ARG A 65 -8.04 5.73 13.94
CA ARG A 65 -8.52 4.71 14.90
C ARG A 65 -9.58 3.82 14.28
N PRO A 66 -9.22 2.71 13.62
CA PRO A 66 -10.19 1.74 13.14
C PRO A 66 -10.86 1.03 14.33
N GLY A 67 -12.14 0.64 14.17
CA GLY A 67 -12.84 -0.16 15.18
C GLY A 67 -12.09 -1.46 15.51
N LEU A 68 -12.29 -1.98 16.73
CA LEU A 68 -11.54 -3.13 17.28
C LEU A 68 -11.54 -4.36 16.36
N LEU A 69 -12.68 -4.73 15.81
CA LEU A 69 -12.80 -5.89 14.90
C LEU A 69 -12.00 -5.68 13.61
N LYS A 70 -12.11 -4.48 13.00
CA LYS A 70 -11.34 -4.14 11.80
C LYS A 70 -9.84 -4.14 12.09
N ARG A 71 -9.42 -3.66 13.27
CA ARG A 71 -8.03 -3.68 13.71
C ARG A 71 -7.49 -5.10 13.84
N LEU A 72 -8.29 -6.02 14.41
CA LEU A 72 -7.90 -7.43 14.56
C LEU A 72 -7.69 -8.09 13.19
N VAL A 73 -8.65 -7.93 12.27
CA VAL A 73 -8.57 -8.48 10.91
C VAL A 73 -7.33 -7.95 10.18
N LEU A 74 -7.10 -6.63 10.24
CA LEU A 74 -5.92 -6.02 9.59
C LEU A 74 -4.60 -6.52 10.20
N ARG A 75 -4.52 -6.70 11.52
CA ARG A 75 -3.31 -7.24 12.17
C ARG A 75 -3.03 -8.69 11.77
N THR A 76 -4.06 -9.52 11.61
CA THR A 76 -3.89 -10.90 11.13
C THR A 76 -3.36 -10.91 9.69
N ALA A 77 -3.90 -10.07 8.82
CA ALA A 77 -3.42 -9.94 7.44
C ALA A 77 -1.97 -9.43 7.39
N VAL A 78 -1.62 -8.45 8.23
CA VAL A 78 -0.25 -7.94 8.36
C VAL A 78 0.69 -9.04 8.84
N TRP A 79 0.28 -9.83 9.83
CA TRP A 79 1.10 -10.95 10.33
C TRP A 79 1.43 -11.93 9.20
N PHE A 80 0.43 -12.33 8.42
CA PHE A 80 0.63 -13.23 7.28
C PHE A 80 1.56 -12.62 6.22
N THR A 81 1.35 -11.34 5.86
CA THR A 81 2.22 -10.62 4.93
C THR A 81 3.66 -10.56 5.42
N ASN A 82 3.87 -10.26 6.69
CA ASN A 82 5.22 -10.20 7.28
C ASN A 82 5.93 -11.54 7.22
N GLN A 83 5.22 -12.65 7.47
CA GLN A 83 5.79 -14.00 7.35
C GLN A 83 6.18 -14.33 5.90
N SER A 84 5.38 -13.88 4.93
CA SER A 84 5.60 -14.17 3.51
C SER A 84 6.69 -13.30 2.87
N THR A 85 6.92 -12.09 3.39
CA THR A 85 7.82 -11.09 2.81
C THR A 85 9.13 -10.91 3.57
N GLY A 86 9.16 -11.32 4.84
CA GLY A 86 10.26 -11.01 5.76
C GLY A 86 10.29 -9.54 6.21
N LEU A 87 9.29 -8.73 5.83
CA LEU A 87 9.09 -7.38 6.32
C LEU A 87 8.52 -7.39 7.75
N ARG A 88 8.57 -6.25 8.43
CA ARG A 88 7.96 -6.05 9.75
C ARG A 88 7.02 -4.85 9.71
N LEU A 89 6.08 -4.89 8.75
CA LEU A 89 5.10 -3.83 8.57
C LEU A 89 4.08 -3.81 9.71
N THR A 90 3.59 -2.63 10.03
CA THR A 90 2.44 -2.41 10.92
C THR A 90 1.14 -2.30 10.10
N ASP A 91 1.22 -1.89 8.82
CA ASP A 91 0.09 -1.79 7.88
C ASP A 91 0.48 -2.23 6.47
N ALA A 92 0.12 -3.43 6.07
CA ALA A 92 0.45 -3.98 4.75
C ALA A 92 -0.53 -3.59 3.63
N HIS A 93 -1.71 -3.02 3.98
CA HIS A 93 -2.79 -2.80 3.01
C HIS A 93 -3.10 -1.31 2.78
N ASN A 94 -2.21 -0.41 3.19
CA ASN A 94 -2.32 1.00 2.86
C ASN A 94 -1.90 1.24 1.40
N GLY A 95 -2.72 1.99 0.63
CA GLY A 95 -2.47 2.30 -0.77
C GLY A 95 -1.35 3.32 -1.00
N LEU A 96 -1.08 4.17 0.01
CA LEU A 96 -0.06 5.21 -0.09
C LEU A 96 1.34 4.63 0.12
N ARG A 97 2.16 4.67 -0.92
CA ARG A 97 3.54 4.17 -0.90
C ARG A 97 4.44 5.07 -1.74
N VAL A 98 5.65 5.28 -1.29
CA VAL A 98 6.73 5.87 -2.09
C VAL A 98 7.69 4.76 -2.48
N ILE A 99 7.99 4.66 -3.75
CA ILE A 99 8.81 3.57 -4.32
C ILE A 99 9.88 4.19 -5.21
N ARG A 100 11.14 3.90 -4.95
CA ARG A 100 12.24 4.30 -5.82
C ARG A 100 12.18 3.52 -7.14
N VAL A 101 12.55 4.17 -8.24
CA VAL A 101 12.40 3.59 -9.59
C VAL A 101 13.12 2.25 -9.75
N ASP A 102 14.28 2.04 -9.09
CA ASP A 102 14.98 0.75 -9.11
C ASP A 102 14.15 -0.35 -8.41
N ALA A 103 13.52 -0.06 -7.26
CA ALA A 103 12.62 -0.99 -6.61
C ALA A 103 11.35 -1.26 -7.45
N ALA A 104 10.83 -0.23 -8.11
CA ALA A 104 9.66 -0.35 -8.98
C ALA A 104 9.89 -1.27 -10.19
N ARG A 105 11.13 -1.46 -10.63
CA ARG A 105 11.48 -2.40 -11.71
C ARG A 105 11.15 -3.85 -11.38
N HIS A 106 11.03 -4.18 -10.11
CA HIS A 106 10.68 -5.53 -9.63
C HIS A 106 9.17 -5.72 -9.44
N VAL A 107 8.36 -4.70 -9.74
CA VAL A 107 6.90 -4.76 -9.63
C VAL A 107 6.29 -5.15 -10.98
N ASP A 108 5.52 -6.25 -10.98
CA ASP A 108 4.77 -6.77 -12.11
C ASP A 108 3.42 -7.29 -11.60
N LEU A 109 2.43 -6.39 -11.54
CA LEU A 109 1.11 -6.69 -10.98
C LEU A 109 0.26 -7.43 -12.01
N ARG A 110 -0.17 -8.62 -11.66
CA ARG A 110 -0.99 -9.50 -12.49
C ARG A 110 -2.37 -9.75 -11.89
N GLN A 111 -2.55 -9.41 -10.62
CA GLN A 111 -3.79 -9.65 -9.90
C GLN A 111 -4.66 -8.40 -9.85
N ASP A 112 -5.97 -8.62 -9.96
CA ASP A 112 -6.98 -7.59 -9.85
C ASP A 112 -7.62 -7.54 -8.46
N ARG A 113 -8.51 -6.57 -8.26
CA ARG A 113 -9.25 -6.32 -7.02
C ARG A 113 -8.28 -6.11 -5.84
N MET A 114 -8.61 -6.66 -4.68
CA MET A 114 -7.80 -6.48 -3.47
C MET A 114 -6.47 -7.26 -3.48
N ALA A 115 -6.34 -8.27 -4.33
CA ALA A 115 -5.16 -9.13 -4.37
C ALA A 115 -3.90 -8.38 -4.85
N HIS A 116 -4.04 -7.36 -5.72
CA HIS A 116 -2.91 -6.52 -6.15
C HIS A 116 -2.24 -5.79 -4.98
N ALA A 117 -3.00 -5.44 -3.93
CA ALA A 117 -2.46 -4.73 -2.77
C ALA A 117 -1.48 -5.60 -1.95
N SER A 118 -1.75 -6.91 -1.87
CA SER A 118 -0.83 -7.87 -1.26
C SER A 118 0.31 -8.24 -2.19
N GLU A 119 0.03 -8.35 -3.49
CA GLU A 119 1.02 -8.69 -4.51
C GLU A 119 2.16 -7.66 -4.58
N ILE A 120 1.85 -6.36 -4.59
CA ILE A 120 2.87 -5.30 -4.62
C ILE A 120 3.76 -5.34 -3.38
N VAL A 121 3.19 -5.57 -2.19
CA VAL A 121 3.96 -5.66 -0.94
C VAL A 121 4.87 -6.88 -0.95
N LEU A 122 4.37 -8.02 -1.45
CA LEU A 122 5.16 -9.24 -1.58
C LEU A 122 6.35 -9.05 -2.55
N GLN A 123 6.10 -8.44 -3.71
CA GLN A 123 7.16 -8.20 -4.71
C GLN A 123 8.19 -7.20 -4.20
N LEU A 124 7.77 -6.09 -3.57
CA LEU A 124 8.67 -5.12 -2.94
C LEU A 124 9.49 -5.73 -1.79
N GLY A 125 8.88 -6.55 -0.94
CA GLY A 125 9.57 -7.23 0.15
C GLY A 125 10.67 -8.20 -0.34
N ARG A 126 10.43 -8.88 -1.46
CA ARG A 126 11.41 -9.79 -2.07
C ARG A 126 12.67 -9.07 -2.60
N THR A 127 12.59 -7.78 -2.86
CA THR A 127 13.76 -7.00 -3.30
C THR A 127 14.83 -6.90 -2.23
N ARG A 128 14.47 -7.01 -0.96
CA ARG A 128 15.34 -6.78 0.21
C ARG A 128 16.02 -5.40 0.23
N LEU A 129 15.49 -4.44 -0.53
CA LEU A 129 15.96 -3.07 -0.54
C LEU A 129 15.58 -2.37 0.79
N PRO A 130 16.32 -1.32 1.19
CA PRO A 130 16.02 -0.59 2.43
C PRO A 130 14.64 0.06 2.36
N TRP A 131 13.89 -0.06 3.45
CA TRP A 131 12.53 0.45 3.56
C TRP A 131 12.25 1.09 4.92
N ARG A 132 11.17 1.88 4.98
CA ARG A 132 10.61 2.48 6.20
C ARG A 132 9.10 2.44 6.17
N GLU A 133 8.50 2.65 7.33
CA GLU A 133 7.11 3.04 7.46
C GLU A 133 7.02 4.51 7.90
N HIS A 134 5.96 5.19 7.44
CA HIS A 134 5.63 6.55 7.82
C HIS A 134 4.17 6.61 8.30
N PRO A 135 3.86 7.30 9.41
CA PRO A 135 2.49 7.45 9.86
C PRO A 135 1.68 8.30 8.87
N VAL A 136 0.52 7.79 8.46
CA VAL A 136 -0.37 8.47 7.52
C VAL A 136 -1.77 8.58 8.07
N HIS A 137 -2.44 9.69 7.74
CA HIS A 137 -3.81 9.93 8.14
C HIS A 137 -4.78 9.58 7.00
N VAL A 138 -5.62 8.58 7.24
CA VAL A 138 -6.67 8.18 6.29
C VAL A 138 -8.00 8.79 6.73
N LEU A 139 -8.53 9.70 5.92
CA LEU A 139 -9.82 10.33 6.14
C LEU A 139 -10.97 9.37 5.78
N TYR A 140 -11.89 9.16 6.70
CA TYR A 140 -13.12 8.43 6.43
C TYR A 140 -14.21 9.43 5.97
N THR A 141 -14.24 9.71 4.66
CA THR A 141 -15.24 10.59 4.05
C THR A 141 -16.62 9.91 4.02
N ASP A 142 -17.70 10.68 3.91
CA ASP A 142 -19.06 10.12 3.78
C ASP A 142 -19.20 9.29 2.49
N TYR A 143 -18.48 9.64 1.43
CA TYR A 143 -18.37 8.85 0.22
C TYR A 143 -17.73 7.48 0.48
N SER A 144 -16.65 7.43 1.25
CA SER A 144 -15.97 6.18 1.61
C SER A 144 -16.80 5.32 2.54
N LYS A 145 -17.60 5.92 3.42
CA LYS A 145 -18.56 5.22 4.28
C LYS A 145 -19.74 4.66 3.48
N ALA A 146 -20.26 5.42 2.50
CA ALA A 146 -21.37 4.99 1.62
C ALA A 146 -20.96 3.86 0.67
N LYS A 147 -19.72 3.89 0.18
CA LYS A 147 -19.12 2.80 -0.61
C LYS A 147 -18.72 1.59 0.24
N GLY A 148 -18.87 1.74 1.57
CA GLY A 148 -18.65 0.82 2.67
C GLY A 148 -17.94 -0.45 2.27
N GLN A 149 -16.68 -0.57 2.60
CA GLN A 149 -16.08 -1.91 2.72
C GLN A 149 -16.86 -2.64 3.81
N SER A 150 -17.88 -3.39 3.42
CA SER A 150 -18.60 -4.30 4.28
C SER A 150 -17.56 -5.12 5.06
N LEU A 151 -17.81 -5.39 6.35
CA LEU A 151 -17.00 -6.33 7.14
C LEU A 151 -16.82 -7.68 6.39
N TRP A 152 -17.80 -8.06 5.58
CA TRP A 152 -17.75 -9.22 4.68
C TRP A 152 -16.64 -9.13 3.62
N ASN A 153 -16.33 -7.94 3.09
CA ASN A 153 -15.20 -7.79 2.17
C ASN A 153 -13.86 -7.99 2.88
N SER A 154 -13.75 -7.62 4.15
CA SER A 154 -12.55 -7.88 4.95
C SER A 154 -12.36 -9.37 5.26
N VAL A 155 -13.46 -10.11 5.45
CA VAL A 155 -13.46 -11.58 5.61
C VAL A 155 -13.08 -12.24 4.28
N ASN A 156 -13.61 -11.79 3.14
CA ASN A 156 -13.24 -12.30 1.83
C ASN A 156 -11.75 -12.11 1.52
N ILE A 157 -11.16 -10.99 1.93
CA ILE A 157 -9.70 -10.75 1.79
C ILE A 157 -8.91 -11.81 2.57
N LEU A 158 -9.34 -12.14 3.80
CA LEU A 158 -8.68 -13.20 4.58
C LEU A 158 -8.86 -14.58 3.94
N VAL A 159 -10.02 -14.89 3.41
CA VAL A 159 -10.29 -16.16 2.73
C VAL A 159 -9.43 -16.26 1.45
N ASP A 160 -9.37 -15.22 0.63
CA ASP A 160 -8.53 -15.19 -0.58
C ASP A 160 -7.01 -15.29 -0.26
N LEU A 161 -6.59 -14.82 0.92
CA LEU A 161 -5.20 -14.89 1.37
C LEU A 161 -4.79 -16.28 1.91
N VAL A 162 -5.75 -17.02 2.47
CA VAL A 162 -5.51 -18.33 3.12
C VAL A 162 -5.71 -19.49 2.14
N PHE A 163 -6.60 -19.35 1.14
CA PHE A 163 -7.00 -20.44 0.25
C PHE A 163 -6.47 -20.32 -1.20
N LYS A 164 -5.54 -19.40 -1.46
CA LYS A 164 -4.72 -19.34 -2.68
C LYS A 164 -3.24 -19.43 -2.35
#